data_d6bfc197bd1483341859b247876f8d55
#
_entry.id   d6bfc197bd1483341859b247876f8d55
#
_cell.length_a   1.000
_cell.length_b   1.000
_cell.length_c   1.000
_cell.angle_alpha   90.00
_cell.angle_beta   90.00
_cell.angle_gamma   90.00
#
_symmetry.space_group_name_H-M   'P 1'
#
loop_
_entity.id
_entity.type
_entity.pdbx_description
1 polymer ?
#
loop_
_entity_poly.entity_id
_entity_poly.type
_entity_poly.pdbx_seq_one_letter_code
_entity_poly.pdbx_strand_id
1 'polypeptide(L)'
;MFTLSAFADEISADPNEQIAVLAACGVRHIEFRSILRTNVLDLTDLQITEFKSLLAKHGFRLSAIGSPIGKVRIDQPFEPHLKRFERAMELCEVFGTPNIRVFSYYPPGGIEWDQAEATHQ
;
A
#
# COMPACT_ATOMS: atom_id res chain seq x y z
N MET A 1 9.80 -22.41 1.84
CA MET A 1 8.46 -22.18 2.43
C MET A 1 7.93 -20.84 1.99
N PHE A 2 6.68 -20.78 1.59
CA PHE A 2 6.05 -19.53 1.17
C PHE A 2 5.27 -18.92 2.33
N THR A 3 5.36 -17.59 2.45
CA THR A 3 4.59 -16.84 3.43
C THR A 3 3.41 -16.18 2.70
N LEU A 4 2.21 -16.42 3.19
CA LEU A 4 1.01 -15.84 2.58
C LEU A 4 0.79 -14.41 3.08
N SER A 5 0.43 -13.54 2.17
CA SER A 5 0.06 -12.16 2.44
C SER A 5 -1.22 -11.81 1.69
N ALA A 6 -1.93 -10.79 2.16
CA ALA A 6 -3.20 -10.40 1.57
C ALA A 6 -3.42 -8.90 1.60
N PHE A 7 -4.29 -8.44 0.68
CA PHE A 7 -4.84 -7.09 0.72
C PHE A 7 -6.06 -7.11 1.64
N ALA A 8 -5.85 -6.76 2.89
CA ALA A 8 -6.89 -6.87 3.91
C ALA A 8 -8.09 -5.94 3.66
N ASP A 9 -7.90 -4.85 2.94
CA ASP A 9 -8.98 -3.92 2.61
C ASP A 9 -10.06 -4.50 1.69
N GLU A 10 -9.76 -5.62 1.03
CA GLU A 10 -10.77 -6.35 0.25
C GLU A 10 -11.76 -7.08 1.15
N ILE A 11 -11.40 -7.34 2.39
CA ILE A 11 -12.27 -7.98 3.38
C ILE A 11 -13.25 -6.96 3.97
N SER A 12 -12.72 -5.84 4.45
CA SER A 12 -13.49 -4.82 5.15
C SER A 12 -12.65 -3.55 5.29
N ALA A 13 -13.32 -2.43 5.49
CA ALA A 13 -12.65 -1.18 5.84
C ALA A 13 -12.23 -1.15 7.32
N ASP A 14 -12.85 -1.96 8.16
CA ASP A 14 -12.55 -2.01 9.60
C ASP A 14 -11.29 -2.85 9.85
N PRO A 15 -10.21 -2.26 10.41
CA PRO A 15 -8.99 -3.01 10.65
C PRO A 15 -9.16 -4.18 11.63
N ASN A 16 -10.06 -4.10 12.58
CA ASN A 16 -10.34 -5.21 13.49
C ASN A 16 -10.94 -6.40 12.76
N GLU A 17 -11.85 -6.15 11.82
CA GLU A 17 -12.48 -7.19 11.02
C GLU A 17 -11.47 -7.80 10.04
N GLN A 18 -10.62 -6.97 9.43
CA GLN A 18 -9.54 -7.45 8.56
C GLN A 18 -8.68 -8.48 9.28
N ILE A 19 -8.24 -8.14 10.49
CA ILE A 19 -7.37 -9.00 11.30
C ILE A 19 -8.10 -10.27 11.73
N ALA A 20 -9.34 -10.15 12.16
CA ALA A 20 -10.11 -11.32 12.61
C ALA A 20 -10.27 -12.36 11.50
N VAL A 21 -10.61 -11.91 10.29
CA VAL A 21 -10.80 -12.82 9.16
C VAL A 21 -9.48 -13.45 8.73
N LEU A 22 -8.42 -12.66 8.61
CA LEU A 22 -7.12 -13.19 8.22
C LEU A 22 -6.55 -14.16 9.27
N ALA A 23 -6.74 -13.86 10.54
CA ALA A 23 -6.32 -14.77 11.61
C ALA A 23 -7.03 -16.12 11.50
N ALA A 24 -8.33 -16.11 11.20
CA ALA A 24 -9.10 -17.33 11.00
C ALA A 24 -8.60 -18.15 9.81
N CYS A 25 -8.05 -17.47 8.79
CA CYS A 25 -7.47 -18.13 7.61
C CYS A 25 -6.00 -18.52 7.77
N GLY A 26 -5.38 -18.21 8.90
CA GLY A 26 -3.97 -18.51 9.13
C GLY A 26 -3.00 -17.54 8.43
N VAL A 27 -3.48 -16.41 7.93
CA VAL A 27 -2.65 -15.40 7.26
C VAL A 27 -2.25 -14.33 8.28
N ARG A 28 -0.97 -14.04 8.40
CA ARG A 28 -0.41 -13.09 9.38
C ARG A 28 0.34 -11.93 8.74
N HIS A 29 0.33 -11.82 7.43
CA HIS A 29 1.00 -10.75 6.70
C HIS A 29 0.01 -9.99 5.84
N ILE A 30 0.16 -8.68 5.80
CA ILE A 30 -0.73 -7.78 5.06
C ILE A 30 0.11 -6.90 4.13
N GLU A 31 -0.31 -6.77 2.88
CA GLU A 31 0.14 -5.66 2.04
C GLU A 31 -0.83 -4.51 2.31
N PHE A 32 -0.34 -3.45 2.91
CA PHE A 32 -1.17 -2.40 3.49
C PHE A 32 -1.51 -1.33 2.47
N ARG A 33 -2.76 -1.33 1.98
CA ARG A 33 -3.27 -0.32 1.04
C ARG A 33 -4.15 0.72 1.72
N SER A 34 -5.07 0.28 2.55
CA SER A 34 -6.02 1.18 3.21
C SER A 34 -6.66 0.55 4.43
N ILE A 35 -7.11 1.42 5.34
CA ILE A 35 -8.04 1.10 6.42
C ILE A 35 -9.02 2.25 6.54
N LEU A 36 -10.20 2.00 7.07
CA LEU A 36 -11.21 3.03 7.31
C LEU A 36 -11.51 3.84 6.05
N ARG A 37 -11.45 3.17 4.88
CA ARG A 37 -11.67 3.76 3.55
C ARG A 37 -10.71 4.89 3.21
N THR A 38 -9.54 4.88 3.83
CA THR A 38 -8.50 5.89 3.62
C THR A 38 -7.23 5.21 3.15
N ASN A 39 -6.63 5.75 2.09
CA ASN A 39 -5.37 5.23 1.56
C ASN A 39 -4.27 5.33 2.61
N VAL A 40 -3.37 4.37 2.62
CA VAL A 40 -2.28 4.27 3.58
C VAL A 40 -1.46 5.56 3.69
N LEU A 41 -1.21 6.25 2.58
CA LEU A 41 -0.42 7.48 2.57
C LEU A 41 -1.18 8.69 3.14
N ASP A 42 -2.50 8.60 3.25
CA ASP A 42 -3.35 9.69 3.73
C ASP A 42 -3.78 9.53 5.18
N LEU A 43 -3.35 8.47 5.85
CA LEU A 43 -3.66 8.24 7.25
C LEU A 43 -2.88 9.21 8.14
N THR A 44 -3.51 9.62 9.24
CA THR A 44 -2.85 10.46 10.25
C THR A 44 -1.84 9.63 11.05
N ASP A 45 -0.91 10.31 11.70
CA ASP A 45 0.07 9.62 12.56
C ASP A 45 -0.60 8.85 13.69
N LEU A 46 -1.72 9.38 14.23
CA LEU A 46 -2.48 8.68 15.26
C LEU A 46 -3.08 7.38 14.71
N GLN A 47 -3.69 7.43 13.53
CA GLN A 47 -4.26 6.24 12.88
C GLN A 47 -3.18 5.19 12.59
N ILE A 48 -2.00 5.63 12.16
CA ILE A 48 -0.86 4.74 11.90
C ILE A 48 -0.41 4.08 13.21
N THR A 49 -0.28 4.85 14.29
CA THR A 49 0.13 4.31 15.59
C THR A 49 -0.87 3.30 16.13
N GLU A 50 -2.15 3.59 16.01
CA GLU A 50 -3.22 2.68 16.44
C GLU A 50 -3.20 1.37 15.64
N PHE A 51 -3.04 1.46 14.32
CA PHE A 51 -2.99 0.26 13.48
C PHE A 51 -1.75 -0.57 13.78
N LYS A 52 -0.61 0.08 13.97
CA LYS A 52 0.63 -0.62 14.33
C LYS A 52 0.45 -1.39 15.64
N SER A 53 -0.17 -0.77 16.64
CA SER A 53 -0.44 -1.41 17.92
C SER A 53 -1.37 -2.61 17.76
N LEU A 54 -2.38 -2.47 16.91
CA LEU A 54 -3.33 -3.55 16.64
C LEU A 54 -2.64 -4.74 15.98
N LEU A 55 -1.77 -4.49 14.99
CA LEU A 55 -0.99 -5.54 14.33
C LEU A 55 -0.10 -6.27 15.34
N ALA A 56 0.61 -5.53 16.18
CA ALA A 56 1.50 -6.11 17.18
C ALA A 56 0.73 -6.99 18.18
N LYS A 57 -0.44 -6.53 18.61
CA LYS A 57 -1.29 -7.26 19.55
C LYS A 57 -1.68 -8.63 19.01
N HIS A 58 -1.89 -8.76 17.71
CA HIS A 58 -2.36 -9.99 17.08
C HIS A 58 -1.28 -10.78 16.35
N GLY A 59 -0.01 -10.35 16.44
CA GLY A 59 1.10 -11.05 15.81
C GLY A 59 1.14 -10.92 14.30
N PHE A 60 0.62 -9.83 13.77
CA PHE A 60 0.63 -9.53 12.34
C PHE A 60 1.83 -8.67 11.96
N ARG A 61 2.25 -8.79 10.71
CA ARG A 61 3.32 -7.97 10.11
C ARG A 61 2.89 -7.51 8.74
N LEU A 62 3.47 -6.41 8.29
CA LEU A 62 3.26 -5.96 6.92
C LEU A 62 4.30 -6.57 5.99
N SER A 63 3.84 -7.10 4.88
CA SER A 63 4.72 -7.59 3.81
C SER A 63 5.21 -6.45 2.93
N ALA A 64 4.39 -5.42 2.77
CA ALA A 64 4.70 -4.25 1.96
C ALA A 64 3.75 -3.10 2.30
N ILE A 65 4.19 -1.88 2.00
CA ILE A 65 3.29 -0.73 1.92
C ILE A 65 2.71 -0.73 0.51
N GLY A 66 1.42 -1.01 0.39
CA GLY A 66 0.71 -1.07 -0.89
C GLY A 66 0.34 0.31 -1.39
N SER A 67 1.33 1.13 -1.73
CA SER A 67 1.15 2.52 -2.07
C SER A 67 0.52 2.72 -3.46
N PRO A 68 -0.12 3.89 -3.71
CA PRO A 68 -0.58 4.25 -5.05
C PRO A 68 0.50 4.94 -5.89
N ILE A 69 1.75 4.96 -5.45
CA ILE A 69 2.84 5.63 -6.16
C ILE A 69 2.97 5.06 -7.58
N GLY A 70 3.07 5.95 -8.57
CA GLY A 70 3.08 5.57 -9.98
C GLY A 70 1.70 5.37 -10.60
N LYS A 71 0.64 5.45 -9.80
CA LYS A 71 -0.74 5.35 -10.28
C LYS A 71 -1.25 6.71 -10.76
N VAL A 72 -0.43 7.35 -11.60
CA VAL A 72 -0.69 8.66 -12.21
C VAL A 72 -0.15 8.64 -13.63
N ARG A 73 -0.58 9.62 -14.46
CA ARG A 73 -0.04 9.76 -15.81
C ARG A 73 1.41 10.23 -15.74
N ILE A 74 2.23 9.75 -16.67
CA ILE A 74 3.66 10.05 -16.68
C ILE A 74 3.96 11.54 -16.89
N ASP A 75 3.02 12.31 -17.47
CA ASP A 75 3.17 13.74 -17.73
C ASP A 75 2.70 14.63 -16.57
N GLN A 76 2.30 14.06 -15.43
CA GLN A 76 1.90 14.83 -14.26
C GLN A 76 3.10 15.39 -13.51
N PRO A 77 2.92 16.51 -12.75
CA PRO A 77 4.01 17.07 -11.94
C PRO A 77 4.60 16.05 -10.98
N PHE A 78 5.92 16.04 -10.86
CA PHE A 78 6.64 15.05 -10.07
C PHE A 78 6.71 15.40 -8.57
N GLU A 79 6.79 16.68 -8.21
CA GLU A 79 7.03 17.06 -6.81
C GLU A 79 5.97 16.56 -5.82
N PRO A 80 4.65 16.69 -6.07
CA PRO A 80 3.67 16.14 -5.15
C PRO A 80 3.81 14.62 -5.00
N HIS A 81 4.22 13.98 -6.07
CA HIS A 81 4.42 12.53 -6.10
C HIS A 81 5.63 12.13 -5.24
N LEU A 82 6.68 12.93 -5.27
CA LEU A 82 7.86 12.72 -4.46
C LEU A 82 7.53 12.78 -2.96
N LYS A 83 6.69 13.72 -2.54
CA LYS A 83 6.26 13.82 -1.15
C LYS A 83 5.51 12.57 -0.70
N ARG A 84 4.68 12.03 -1.56
CA ARG A 84 3.98 10.78 -1.25
C ARG A 84 4.94 9.61 -1.15
N PHE A 85 5.99 9.58 -1.95
CA PHE A 85 7.04 8.57 -1.85
C PHE A 85 7.80 8.67 -0.53
N GLU A 86 8.12 9.89 -0.10
CA GLU A 86 8.76 10.13 1.19
C GLU A 86 7.90 9.60 2.34
N ARG A 87 6.57 9.83 2.29
CA ARG A 87 5.65 9.31 3.28
C ARG A 87 5.62 7.78 3.28
N ALA A 88 5.65 7.16 2.11
CA ALA A 88 5.68 5.71 2.00
C ALA A 88 6.96 5.14 2.63
N MET A 89 8.11 5.76 2.41
CA MET A 89 9.37 5.34 3.02
C MET A 89 9.33 5.47 4.54
N GLU A 90 8.77 6.57 5.05
CA GLU A 90 8.56 6.77 6.48
C GLU A 90 7.71 5.66 7.08
N LEU A 91 6.62 5.29 6.41
CA LEU A 91 5.75 4.21 6.87
C LEU A 91 6.44 2.85 6.84
N CYS A 92 7.34 2.61 5.89
CA CYS A 92 8.15 1.40 5.87
C CYS A 92 8.99 1.28 7.13
N GLU A 93 9.58 2.38 7.58
CA GLU A 93 10.35 2.38 8.83
C GLU A 93 9.45 2.14 10.04
N VAL A 94 8.29 2.79 10.07
CA VAL A 94 7.34 2.65 11.20
C VAL A 94 6.87 1.19 11.33
N PHE A 95 6.53 0.54 10.22
CA PHE A 95 6.01 -0.82 10.25
C PHE A 95 7.07 -1.91 10.09
N GLY A 96 8.32 -1.53 9.87
CA GLY A 96 9.41 -2.50 9.75
C GLY A 96 9.35 -3.36 8.51
N THR A 97 8.81 -2.87 7.41
CA THR A 97 8.80 -3.57 6.13
C THR A 97 9.75 -2.89 5.14
N PRO A 98 10.57 -3.65 4.38
CA PRO A 98 11.47 -3.07 3.39
C PRO A 98 10.81 -2.85 2.03
N ASN A 99 9.54 -3.19 1.87
CA ASN A 99 8.91 -3.24 0.56
C ASN A 99 7.83 -2.17 0.39
N ILE A 100 7.88 -1.48 -0.75
CA ILE A 100 6.83 -0.55 -1.19
C ILE A 100 6.35 -1.03 -2.56
N ARG A 101 5.03 -1.21 -2.72
CA ARG A 101 4.47 -1.46 -4.03
C ARG A 101 4.37 -0.15 -4.79
N VAL A 102 4.80 -0.16 -6.05
CA VAL A 102 4.66 0.98 -6.95
C VAL A 102 4.00 0.52 -8.25
N PHE A 103 3.36 1.45 -8.94
CA PHE A 103 2.80 1.20 -10.27
C PHE A 103 3.68 1.84 -11.32
N SER A 104 3.66 1.26 -12.51
CA SER A 104 4.21 1.92 -13.69
C SER A 104 3.31 3.11 -14.02
N TYR A 105 3.91 4.22 -14.44
CA TYR A 105 3.15 5.40 -14.82
C TYR A 105 2.19 5.08 -15.96
N TYR A 106 1.02 5.73 -15.95
CA TYR A 106 0.07 5.60 -17.05
C TYR A 106 0.54 6.40 -18.26
N PRO A 107 0.29 5.91 -19.48
CA PRO A 107 0.60 6.69 -20.68
C PRO A 107 -0.25 7.96 -20.73
N PRO A 108 0.21 9.00 -21.46
CA PRO A 108 -0.60 10.19 -21.71
C PRO A 108 -1.94 9.81 -22.34
N GLY A 109 -2.98 10.58 -22.03
CA GLY A 109 -4.33 10.27 -22.50
C GLY A 109 -4.40 10.08 -24.01
N GLY A 110 -5.16 9.07 -24.45
CA GLY A 110 -5.35 8.76 -25.87
C GLY A 110 -4.30 7.86 -26.49
N ILE A 111 -3.25 7.50 -25.76
CA ILE A 111 -2.23 6.58 -26.25
C ILE A 111 -2.61 5.15 -25.86
N GLU A 112 -2.63 4.25 -26.85
CA GLU A 112 -2.84 2.83 -26.61
C GLU A 112 -1.63 2.23 -25.88
N TRP A 113 -1.87 1.15 -25.14
CA TRP A 113 -0.81 0.52 -24.35
C TRP A 113 0.41 0.13 -25.18
N ASP A 114 0.18 -0.44 -26.37
CA ASP A 114 1.26 -0.85 -27.27
C ASP A 114 2.11 0.34 -27.72
N GLN A 115 1.46 1.47 -27.99
CA GLN A 115 2.16 2.70 -28.36
C GLN A 115 2.97 3.27 -27.20
N ALA A 116 2.42 3.20 -25.99
CA ALA A 116 3.11 3.65 -24.79
C ALA A 116 4.36 2.80 -24.53
N GLU A 117 4.27 1.49 -24.73
CA GLU A 117 5.41 0.59 -24.59
C GLU A 117 6.51 0.93 -25.58
N ALA A 118 6.16 1.14 -26.84
CA ALA A 118 7.11 1.54 -27.87
C ALA A 118 7.78 2.89 -27.55
N THR A 119 7.06 3.79 -26.92
CA THR A 119 7.60 5.11 -26.53
C THR A 119 8.64 5.01 -25.42
N HIS A 120 8.55 3.99 -24.58
CA HIS A 120 9.48 3.79 -23.46
C HIS A 120 10.77 3.07 -23.85
N GLN A 121 10.83 2.60 -25.05
CA GLN A 121 12.05 2.01 -25.60
C GLN A 121 12.91 3.09 -26.28
#